data_375e83d76f78d8edffe65b2e30c45cad
#
_entry.id   375e83d76f78d8edffe65b2e30c45cad
#
_cell.length_a   1.000
_cell.length_b   1.000
_cell.length_c   1.000
_cell.angle_alpha   90.00
_cell.angle_beta   90.00
_cell.angle_gamma   90.00
#
_symmetry.space_group_name_H-M   'P 1'
#
loop_
_entity.id
_entity.type
_entity.pdbx_description
1 polymer ?
#
loop_
_entity_poly.entity_id
_entity_poly.type
_entity_poly.pdbx_seq_one_letter_code
_entity_poly.pdbx_strand_id
1 'polypeptide(L)'
;MIDKVIEQYKSHDNLDIRVELHKKYSKNKLGFNNWIFSNYQITDEVKVLELGCGTGELWKSNLDSIDKMKQLVLTDFSNDMVETTKSVIENRDNVNYEIMDIQNISFENETFDIVIANMLLHHVNDIPKALSEVNRVLKTGGIFYCATFGEHGVVDYLASLFKDEVDQDLENKTFTLQNGKRYLSRYFNSVDTLLYDELQVTRIDDLVKYIQSFKGISEIGSLEEEIIRKRLESEFNNGMLIIPKEYGMFIARKER
;
A
#
# COMPACT_ATOMS: atom_id res chain seq x y z
N MET A 1 -7.59 7.49 16.58
CA MET A 1 -7.14 6.80 15.35
C MET A 1 -6.48 5.47 15.66
N ILE A 2 -5.52 5.37 16.58
CA ILE A 2 -4.85 4.13 16.99
C ILE A 2 -5.84 3.09 17.57
N ASP A 3 -6.83 3.50 18.35
CA ASP A 3 -7.83 2.58 18.94
C ASP A 3 -8.72 1.89 17.89
N LYS A 4 -9.07 2.59 16.79
CA LYS A 4 -9.81 1.99 15.66
C LYS A 4 -8.98 0.94 14.92
N VAL A 5 -7.66 1.16 14.78
CA VAL A 5 -6.75 0.19 14.15
C VAL A 5 -6.62 -1.05 15.03
N ILE A 6 -6.51 -0.90 16.35
CA ILE A 6 -6.44 -2.03 17.30
C ILE A 6 -7.73 -2.84 17.29
N GLU A 7 -8.91 -2.22 17.14
CA GLU A 7 -10.17 -2.93 17.00
C GLU A 7 -10.31 -3.71 15.69
N GLN A 8 -9.73 -3.21 14.59
CA GLN A 8 -9.69 -3.93 13.31
C GLN A 8 -9.00 -5.30 13.39
N TYR A 9 -8.02 -5.46 14.29
CA TYR A 9 -7.26 -6.70 14.44
C TYR A 9 -7.81 -7.64 15.53
N LYS A 10 -8.91 -7.29 16.20
CA LYS A 10 -9.50 -8.12 17.27
C LYS A 10 -10.30 -9.34 16.80
N SER A 11 -10.66 -9.45 15.52
CA SER A 11 -11.29 -10.65 14.96
C SER A 11 -10.47 -11.19 13.78
N HIS A 12 -9.64 -12.19 14.02
CA HIS A 12 -8.90 -12.91 12.97
C HIS A 12 -9.82 -13.33 11.82
N ASP A 13 -11.02 -13.85 12.13
CA ASP A 13 -11.99 -14.32 11.14
C ASP A 13 -12.40 -13.26 10.10
N ASN A 14 -12.61 -12.01 10.51
CA ASN A 14 -13.00 -10.94 9.59
C ASN A 14 -11.85 -10.49 8.67
N LEU A 15 -10.60 -10.50 9.19
CA LEU A 15 -9.43 -10.20 8.39
C LEU A 15 -9.20 -11.30 7.34
N ASP A 16 -9.34 -12.55 7.75
CA ASP A 16 -9.16 -13.71 6.87
C ASP A 16 -10.18 -13.69 5.72
N ILE A 17 -11.46 -13.36 5.98
CA ILE A 17 -12.48 -13.19 4.94
C ILE A 17 -12.04 -12.14 3.91
N ARG A 18 -11.49 -11.00 4.35
CA ARG A 18 -11.02 -9.94 3.45
C ARG A 18 -9.82 -10.38 2.61
N VAL A 19 -8.85 -11.02 3.23
CA VAL A 19 -7.66 -11.55 2.54
C VAL A 19 -8.07 -12.60 1.52
N GLU A 20 -8.93 -13.54 1.90
CA GLU A 20 -9.43 -14.61 1.04
C GLU A 20 -10.17 -14.09 -0.20
N LEU A 21 -11.03 -13.07 -0.05
CA LEU A 21 -11.71 -12.45 -1.18
C LEU A 21 -10.69 -11.90 -2.19
N HIS A 22 -9.72 -11.12 -1.71
CA HIS A 22 -8.69 -10.56 -2.57
C HIS A 22 -7.84 -11.64 -3.23
N LYS A 23 -7.43 -12.66 -2.51
CA LYS A 23 -6.67 -13.80 -3.04
C LYS A 23 -7.46 -14.56 -4.14
N LYS A 24 -8.74 -14.78 -3.90
CA LYS A 24 -9.62 -15.56 -4.80
C LYS A 24 -9.92 -14.80 -6.09
N TYR A 25 -10.25 -13.51 -5.99
CA TYR A 25 -10.86 -12.74 -7.08
C TYR A 25 -9.96 -11.71 -7.73
N SER A 26 -8.74 -11.46 -7.23
CA SER A 26 -7.76 -10.63 -7.93
C SER A 26 -7.48 -11.19 -9.32
N LYS A 27 -7.56 -10.35 -10.33
CA LYS A 27 -7.14 -10.66 -11.70
C LYS A 27 -5.63 -10.90 -11.75
N ASN A 28 -4.87 -10.05 -11.09
CA ASN A 28 -3.43 -10.24 -10.94
C ASN A 28 -3.14 -11.25 -9.82
N LYS A 29 -2.67 -12.43 -10.19
CA LYS A 29 -2.36 -13.53 -9.24
C LYS A 29 -0.99 -13.42 -8.59
N LEU A 30 -0.16 -12.48 -9.03
CA LEU A 30 1.18 -12.27 -8.46
C LEU A 30 1.14 -11.78 -7.00
N GLY A 31 0.05 -11.10 -6.63
CA GLY A 31 -0.08 -10.42 -5.34
C GLY A 31 0.60 -9.05 -5.34
N PHE A 32 0.11 -8.13 -4.48
CA PHE A 32 0.51 -6.72 -4.53
C PHE A 32 2.01 -6.52 -4.23
N ASN A 33 2.53 -7.16 -3.18
CA ASN A 33 3.95 -7.03 -2.82
C ASN A 33 4.89 -7.55 -3.92
N ASN A 34 4.58 -8.70 -4.51
CA ASN A 34 5.38 -9.24 -5.60
C ASN A 34 5.26 -8.38 -6.86
N TRP A 35 4.08 -7.81 -7.14
CA TRP A 35 3.91 -6.89 -8.24
C TRP A 35 4.70 -5.60 -8.03
N ILE A 36 4.66 -5.00 -6.84
CA ILE A 36 5.50 -3.84 -6.50
C ILE A 36 6.96 -4.18 -6.76
N PHE A 37 7.44 -5.29 -6.20
CA PHE A 37 8.83 -5.70 -6.31
C PHE A 37 9.26 -5.95 -7.75
N SER A 38 8.39 -6.56 -8.57
CA SER A 38 8.69 -6.83 -10.00
C SER A 38 8.89 -5.55 -10.84
N ASN A 39 8.46 -4.39 -10.33
CA ASN A 39 8.64 -3.10 -10.99
C ASN A 39 9.89 -2.34 -10.49
N TYR A 40 10.61 -2.85 -9.48
CA TYR A 40 11.84 -2.24 -9.03
C TYR A 40 13.00 -2.53 -9.99
N GLN A 41 13.79 -1.53 -10.26
CA GLN A 41 15.03 -1.64 -11.04
C GLN A 41 16.22 -1.85 -10.09
N ILE A 42 16.18 -2.92 -9.31
CA ILE A 42 17.24 -3.28 -8.39
C ILE A 42 18.34 -4.00 -9.18
N THR A 43 19.51 -3.40 -9.22
CA THR A 43 20.71 -3.98 -9.81
C THR A 43 21.73 -4.31 -8.72
N ASP A 44 22.81 -4.99 -9.08
CA ASP A 44 23.89 -5.27 -8.15
C ASP A 44 24.54 -3.97 -7.64
N GLU A 45 25.07 -4.00 -6.41
CA GLU A 45 25.82 -2.91 -5.78
C GLU A 45 25.02 -1.62 -5.47
N VAL A 46 23.68 -1.62 -5.56
CA VAL A 46 22.87 -0.46 -5.20
C VAL A 46 22.71 -0.30 -3.68
N LYS A 47 22.60 0.94 -3.23
CA LYS A 47 22.18 1.28 -1.86
C LYS A 47 20.69 1.62 -1.87
N VAL A 48 19.92 0.90 -1.08
CA VAL A 48 18.47 1.02 -0.98
C VAL A 48 18.07 1.48 0.42
N LEU A 49 17.19 2.46 0.51
CA LEU A 49 16.49 2.88 1.73
C LEU A 49 15.01 2.57 1.60
N GLU A 50 14.44 1.81 2.51
CA GLU A 50 12.99 1.70 2.66
C GLU A 50 12.50 2.45 3.89
N LEU A 51 11.53 3.32 3.69
CA LEU A 51 10.84 4.11 4.69
C LEU A 51 9.46 3.49 4.93
N GLY A 52 9.17 3.07 6.15
CA GLY A 52 7.95 2.32 6.48
C GLY A 52 8.01 0.87 6.04
N CYS A 53 9.01 0.11 6.51
CA CYS A 53 9.19 -1.32 6.15
C CYS A 53 8.11 -2.24 6.74
N GLY A 54 7.36 -1.78 7.75
CA GLY A 54 6.28 -2.54 8.39
C GLY A 54 6.77 -3.87 8.96
N THR A 55 6.18 -4.97 8.51
CA THR A 55 6.53 -6.33 8.96
C THR A 55 7.60 -7.01 8.10
N GLY A 56 8.17 -6.33 7.09
CA GLY A 56 9.21 -6.89 6.22
C GLY A 56 8.74 -7.88 5.15
N GLU A 57 7.45 -8.06 4.96
CA GLU A 57 6.88 -9.05 4.02
C GLU A 57 7.32 -8.83 2.56
N LEU A 58 7.61 -7.59 2.15
CA LEU A 58 8.15 -7.30 0.82
C LEU A 58 9.47 -8.04 0.58
N TRP A 59 10.37 -7.99 1.54
CA TRP A 59 11.71 -8.56 1.44
C TRP A 59 11.79 -10.04 1.78
N LYS A 60 10.92 -10.52 2.67
CA LYS A 60 10.81 -11.95 3.00
C LYS A 60 10.65 -12.84 1.77
N SER A 61 9.89 -12.35 0.78
CA SER A 61 9.69 -13.06 -0.49
C SER A 61 10.80 -12.82 -1.52
N ASN A 62 11.79 -11.96 -1.21
CA ASN A 62 12.80 -11.47 -2.15
C ASN A 62 14.22 -11.46 -1.54
N LEU A 63 14.54 -12.41 -0.67
CA LEU A 63 15.80 -12.48 0.08
C LEU A 63 17.03 -12.52 -0.83
N ASP A 64 16.97 -13.27 -1.95
CA ASP A 64 18.07 -13.39 -2.92
C ASP A 64 18.45 -12.04 -3.56
N SER A 65 17.50 -11.10 -3.61
CA SER A 65 17.75 -9.76 -4.14
C SER A 65 18.52 -8.90 -3.15
N ILE A 66 18.33 -9.14 -1.85
CA ILE A 66 19.08 -8.43 -0.79
C ILE A 66 20.56 -8.74 -0.90
N ASP A 67 20.92 -10.00 -1.16
CA ASP A 67 22.32 -10.45 -1.20
C ASP A 67 23.14 -9.80 -2.32
N LYS A 68 22.48 -9.25 -3.34
CA LYS A 68 23.10 -8.53 -4.47
C LYS A 68 23.32 -7.05 -4.20
N MET A 69 22.59 -6.49 -3.22
CA MET A 69 22.70 -5.07 -2.90
C MET A 69 23.96 -4.77 -2.13
N LYS A 70 24.51 -3.59 -2.34
CA LYS A 70 25.60 -3.07 -1.50
C LYS A 70 25.14 -2.82 -0.07
N GLN A 71 23.92 -2.27 0.08
CA GLN A 71 23.32 -1.97 1.36
C GLN A 71 21.80 -1.86 1.21
N LEU A 72 21.06 -2.43 2.16
CA LEU A 72 19.64 -2.22 2.37
C LEU A 72 19.44 -1.63 3.77
N VAL A 73 18.80 -0.47 3.86
CA VAL A 73 18.40 0.14 5.13
C VAL A 73 16.89 0.06 5.24
N LEU A 74 16.40 -0.68 6.24
CA LEU A 74 14.98 -0.88 6.52
C LEU A 74 14.58 -0.03 7.72
N THR A 75 13.63 0.87 7.52
CA THR A 75 13.24 1.81 8.56
C THR A 75 11.73 1.85 8.75
N ASP A 76 11.30 2.13 9.97
CA ASP A 76 9.91 2.41 10.31
C ASP A 76 9.85 3.43 11.44
N PHE A 77 8.75 4.15 11.57
CA PHE A 77 8.51 5.05 12.71
C PHE A 77 8.27 4.26 14.01
N SER A 78 7.75 3.04 13.90
CA SER A 78 7.47 2.13 14.99
C SER A 78 8.65 1.21 15.27
N ASN A 79 9.16 1.23 16.51
CA ASN A 79 10.16 0.27 16.96
C ASN A 79 9.70 -1.19 16.82
N ASP A 80 8.43 -1.47 17.12
CA ASP A 80 7.88 -2.82 17.03
C ASP A 80 7.90 -3.37 15.60
N MET A 81 7.67 -2.50 14.60
CA MET A 81 7.76 -2.87 13.18
C MET A 81 9.21 -3.14 12.78
N VAL A 82 10.15 -2.31 13.22
CA VAL A 82 11.58 -2.53 12.99
C VAL A 82 12.04 -3.87 13.55
N GLU A 83 11.70 -4.19 14.80
CA GLU A 83 12.07 -5.47 15.43
C GLU A 83 11.37 -6.66 14.75
N THR A 84 10.12 -6.50 14.32
CA THR A 84 9.40 -7.52 13.54
C THR A 84 10.13 -7.80 12.24
N THR A 85 10.42 -6.74 11.44
CA THR A 85 11.16 -6.87 10.19
C THR A 85 12.50 -7.54 10.37
N LYS A 86 13.26 -7.17 11.41
CA LYS A 86 14.54 -7.76 11.75
C LYS A 86 14.43 -9.26 12.03
N SER A 87 13.37 -9.70 12.71
CA SER A 87 13.12 -11.12 12.98
C SER A 87 12.78 -11.93 11.73
N VAL A 88 12.15 -11.27 10.72
CA VAL A 88 11.69 -11.90 9.49
C VAL A 88 12.79 -12.02 8.44
N ILE A 89 13.65 -10.99 8.33
CA ILE A 89 14.71 -10.91 7.29
C ILE A 89 15.98 -11.67 7.70
N GLU A 90 16.11 -12.03 8.99
CA GLU A 90 17.31 -12.61 9.59
C GLU A 90 18.54 -11.67 9.55
N ASN A 91 19.64 -12.11 10.13
CA ASN A 91 20.87 -11.32 10.15
C ASN A 91 21.60 -11.43 8.80
N ARG A 92 21.79 -10.27 8.15
CA ARG A 92 22.56 -10.12 6.91
C ARG A 92 23.52 -8.94 7.06
N ASP A 93 24.76 -9.09 6.69
CA ASP A 93 25.82 -8.09 6.91
C ASP A 93 25.54 -6.77 6.16
N ASN A 94 24.78 -6.82 5.08
CA ASN A 94 24.44 -5.67 4.25
C ASN A 94 23.07 -5.04 4.59
N VAL A 95 22.37 -5.49 5.64
CA VAL A 95 21.07 -4.95 6.07
C VAL A 95 21.22 -4.19 7.40
N ASN A 96 20.73 -2.97 7.41
CA ASN A 96 20.64 -2.12 8.60
C ASN A 96 19.18 -1.85 8.95
N TYR A 97 18.89 -1.66 10.24
CA TYR A 97 17.55 -1.40 10.75
C TYR A 97 17.58 -0.15 11.63
N GLU A 98 16.69 0.82 11.35
CA GLU A 98 16.65 2.08 12.09
C GLU A 98 15.21 2.54 12.33
N ILE A 99 14.96 3.19 13.47
CA ILE A 99 13.71 3.92 13.71
C ILE A 99 13.84 5.28 13.03
N MET A 100 12.89 5.64 12.14
CA MET A 100 13.01 6.85 11.34
C MET A 100 11.67 7.43 10.94
N ASP A 101 11.59 8.77 10.98
CA ASP A 101 10.50 9.53 10.39
C ASP A 101 10.91 10.01 8.99
N ILE A 102 10.11 9.68 7.97
CA ILE A 102 10.32 10.14 6.59
C ILE A 102 10.45 11.67 6.49
N GLN A 103 9.89 12.42 7.44
CA GLN A 103 9.99 13.88 7.49
C GLN A 103 11.33 14.37 8.05
N ASN A 104 12.18 13.49 8.56
CA ASN A 104 13.48 13.83 9.14
C ASN A 104 14.46 12.66 8.97
N ILE A 105 14.98 12.49 7.77
CA ILE A 105 15.86 11.37 7.41
C ILE A 105 17.30 11.67 7.86
N SER A 106 17.88 10.82 8.73
CA SER A 106 19.18 11.02 9.37
C SER A 106 20.39 10.72 8.48
N PHE A 107 20.21 10.55 7.18
CA PHE A 107 21.28 10.30 6.22
C PHE A 107 21.73 11.56 5.48
N GLU A 108 22.98 11.55 5.02
CA GLU A 108 23.57 12.61 4.20
C GLU A 108 22.88 12.73 2.83
N ASN A 109 23.08 13.88 2.19
CA ASN A 109 22.60 14.11 0.83
C ASN A 109 23.16 13.06 -0.13
N GLU A 110 22.37 12.67 -1.14
CA GLU A 110 22.81 11.80 -2.24
C GLU A 110 23.49 10.49 -1.77
N THR A 111 22.88 9.85 -0.77
CA THR A 111 23.38 8.60 -0.18
C THR A 111 22.87 7.36 -0.90
N PHE A 112 21.60 7.36 -1.32
CA PHE A 112 20.92 6.17 -1.84
C PHE A 112 20.68 6.23 -3.35
N ASP A 113 20.80 5.08 -4.00
CA ASP A 113 20.46 4.90 -5.40
C ASP A 113 18.95 4.72 -5.59
N ILE A 114 18.32 4.07 -4.60
CA ILE A 114 16.88 3.80 -4.58
C ILE A 114 16.32 4.17 -3.19
N VAL A 115 15.19 4.86 -3.17
CA VAL A 115 14.36 5.06 -1.97
C VAL A 115 12.98 4.46 -2.23
N ILE A 116 12.42 3.80 -1.22
CA ILE A 116 11.12 3.11 -1.28
C ILE A 116 10.24 3.63 -0.13
N ALA A 117 8.97 3.94 -0.42
CA ALA A 117 7.97 4.29 0.59
C ALA A 117 6.60 3.72 0.18
N ASN A 118 6.38 2.43 0.45
CA ASN A 118 5.14 1.77 0.09
C ASN A 118 4.08 1.93 1.17
N MET A 119 2.87 2.28 0.77
CA MET A 119 1.71 2.41 1.67
C MET A 119 2.00 3.29 2.91
N LEU A 120 2.83 4.32 2.74
CA LEU A 120 3.30 5.19 3.82
C LEU A 120 2.79 6.62 3.72
N LEU A 121 2.86 7.27 2.54
CA LEU A 121 2.67 8.72 2.41
C LEU A 121 1.26 9.21 2.80
N HIS A 122 0.26 8.36 2.77
CA HIS A 122 -1.09 8.71 3.24
C HIS A 122 -1.19 8.85 4.77
N HIS A 123 -0.18 8.40 5.53
CA HIS A 123 -0.05 8.59 6.98
C HIS A 123 0.79 9.80 7.36
N VAL A 124 1.42 10.47 6.39
CA VAL A 124 2.37 11.56 6.61
C VAL A 124 1.63 12.90 6.69
N ASN A 125 1.92 13.67 7.75
CA ASN A 125 1.28 14.97 7.97
C ASN A 125 1.81 16.06 7.02
N ASP A 126 3.13 16.11 6.81
CA ASP A 126 3.80 17.08 5.93
C ASP A 126 4.45 16.38 4.74
N ILE A 127 3.62 16.09 3.73
CA ILE A 127 4.07 15.43 2.48
C ILE A 127 5.16 16.25 1.77
N PRO A 128 5.06 17.58 1.63
CA PRO A 128 6.12 18.40 1.05
C PRO A 128 7.48 18.20 1.74
N LYS A 129 7.50 18.20 3.07
CA LYS A 129 8.72 17.98 3.84
C LYS A 129 9.29 16.58 3.62
N ALA A 130 8.45 15.55 3.69
CA ALA A 130 8.84 14.17 3.44
C ALA A 130 9.46 14.00 2.04
N LEU A 131 8.82 14.52 1.00
CA LEU A 131 9.33 14.43 -0.37
C LEU A 131 10.61 15.23 -0.59
N SER A 132 10.79 16.36 0.12
CA SER A 132 12.05 17.11 0.12
C SER A 132 13.20 16.29 0.71
N GLU A 133 12.95 15.59 1.84
CA GLU A 133 13.94 14.73 2.48
C GLU A 133 14.28 13.52 1.61
N VAL A 134 13.27 12.85 1.02
CA VAL A 134 13.48 11.75 0.07
C VAL A 134 14.35 12.22 -1.11
N ASN A 135 14.01 13.36 -1.72
CA ASN A 135 14.80 13.89 -2.83
C ASN A 135 16.24 14.25 -2.39
N ARG A 136 16.42 14.78 -1.17
CA ARG A 136 17.73 15.15 -0.63
C ARG A 136 18.66 13.94 -0.50
N VAL A 137 18.17 12.84 0.07
CA VAL A 137 18.99 11.63 0.30
C VAL A 137 19.15 10.76 -0.94
N LEU A 138 18.29 10.94 -1.95
CA LEU A 138 18.36 10.24 -3.21
C LEU A 138 19.47 10.85 -4.08
N LYS A 139 20.35 10.02 -4.66
CA LYS A 139 21.37 10.46 -5.60
C LYS A 139 20.76 11.03 -6.88
N THR A 140 21.50 11.89 -7.54
CA THR A 140 21.25 12.26 -8.94
C THR A 140 21.28 10.99 -9.81
N GLY A 141 20.24 10.77 -10.63
CA GLY A 141 20.01 9.52 -11.36
C GLY A 141 19.27 8.44 -10.56
N GLY A 142 18.99 8.68 -9.28
CA GLY A 142 18.28 7.72 -8.41
C GLY A 142 16.79 7.68 -8.64
N ILE A 143 16.15 6.64 -8.09
CA ILE A 143 14.72 6.34 -8.27
C ILE A 143 14.02 6.27 -6.91
N PHE A 144 12.89 6.96 -6.82
CA PHE A 144 11.95 6.84 -5.71
C PHE A 144 10.74 6.03 -6.13
N TYR A 145 10.47 4.95 -5.41
CA TYR A 145 9.27 4.12 -5.57
C TYR A 145 8.31 4.38 -4.45
N CYS A 146 7.04 4.63 -4.79
CA CYS A 146 6.01 4.98 -3.83
C CYS A 146 4.69 4.30 -4.21
N ALA A 147 4.33 3.23 -3.53
CA ALA A 147 3.04 2.58 -3.70
C ALA A 147 1.98 3.21 -2.79
N THR A 148 0.75 3.34 -3.30
CA THR A 148 -0.39 3.87 -2.57
C THR A 148 -1.70 3.33 -3.14
N PHE A 149 -2.81 3.69 -2.51
CA PHE A 149 -4.17 3.42 -2.98
C PHE A 149 -4.82 4.67 -3.58
N GLY A 150 -5.91 4.46 -4.30
CA GLY A 150 -6.75 5.52 -4.85
C GLY A 150 -7.83 6.01 -3.89
N GLU A 151 -8.59 7.00 -4.34
CA GLU A 151 -9.68 7.60 -3.59
C GLU A 151 -10.91 6.67 -3.52
N HIS A 152 -11.06 5.77 -4.49
CA HIS A 152 -12.22 4.91 -4.68
C HIS A 152 -11.83 3.41 -4.67
N GLY A 153 -11.25 2.96 -3.56
CA GLY A 153 -10.87 1.55 -3.41
C GLY A 153 -12.08 0.61 -3.29
N VAL A 154 -11.82 -0.68 -3.06
CA VAL A 154 -12.87 -1.73 -3.01
C VAL A 154 -14.02 -1.37 -2.06
N VAL A 155 -13.70 -0.86 -0.87
CA VAL A 155 -14.72 -0.50 0.14
C VAL A 155 -15.51 0.72 -0.31
N ASP A 156 -14.84 1.75 -0.84
CA ASP A 156 -15.50 2.97 -1.33
C ASP A 156 -16.42 2.65 -2.52
N TYR A 157 -15.96 1.79 -3.44
CA TYR A 157 -16.79 1.32 -4.55
C TYR A 157 -18.02 0.58 -4.03
N LEU A 158 -17.85 -0.38 -3.11
CA LEU A 158 -18.99 -1.10 -2.52
C LEU A 158 -19.93 -0.14 -1.78
N ALA A 159 -19.41 0.79 -0.98
CA ALA A 159 -20.23 1.79 -0.30
C ALA A 159 -21.02 2.65 -1.30
N SER A 160 -20.45 2.98 -2.46
CA SER A 160 -21.15 3.74 -3.50
C SER A 160 -22.38 3.02 -4.06
N LEU A 161 -22.40 1.69 -4.04
CA LEU A 161 -23.57 0.90 -4.43
C LEU A 161 -24.74 1.07 -3.44
N PHE A 162 -24.47 1.41 -2.19
CA PHE A 162 -25.45 1.56 -1.09
C PHE A 162 -25.61 3.02 -0.66
N LYS A 163 -25.39 3.99 -1.53
CA LYS A 163 -25.46 5.43 -1.23
C LYS A 163 -26.84 5.91 -0.72
N ASP A 164 -27.88 5.15 -0.99
CA ASP A 164 -29.24 5.46 -0.54
C ASP A 164 -29.52 4.89 0.89
N GLU A 165 -28.68 3.98 1.36
CA GLU A 165 -28.80 3.26 2.62
C GLU A 165 -27.78 3.68 3.68
N VAL A 166 -26.62 4.26 3.24
CA VAL A 166 -25.53 4.67 4.14
C VAL A 166 -24.98 6.03 3.74
N ASP A 167 -24.59 6.83 4.72
CA ASP A 167 -23.84 8.05 4.49
C ASP A 167 -22.39 7.69 4.11
N GLN A 168 -21.89 8.30 3.04
CA GLN A 168 -20.47 8.15 2.65
C GLN A 168 -19.64 9.20 3.38
N ASP A 169 -19.00 8.80 4.46
CA ASP A 169 -17.92 9.59 5.05
C ASP A 169 -16.63 9.36 4.23
N LEU A 170 -16.49 10.13 3.14
CA LEU A 170 -15.28 10.12 2.33
C LEU A 170 -14.17 10.78 3.12
N GLU A 171 -13.40 9.99 3.86
CA GLU A 171 -12.18 10.49 4.49
C GLU A 171 -11.31 11.20 3.44
N ASN A 172 -10.91 12.42 3.74
CA ASN A 172 -10.06 13.21 2.86
C ASN A 172 -8.64 12.60 2.87
N LYS A 173 -8.39 11.70 1.91
CA LYS A 173 -7.13 10.98 1.79
C LYS A 173 -6.04 11.95 1.32
N THR A 174 -5.01 12.13 2.12
CA THR A 174 -3.97 13.14 1.91
C THR A 174 -3.06 12.83 0.73
N PHE A 175 -2.79 11.55 0.45
CA PHE A 175 -1.94 11.10 -0.65
C PHE A 175 -2.56 9.86 -1.34
N THR A 176 -2.93 10.00 -2.60
CA THR A 176 -3.67 8.99 -3.38
C THR A 176 -3.09 8.84 -4.79
N LEU A 177 -3.56 7.84 -5.56
CA LEU A 177 -3.21 7.72 -6.98
C LEU A 177 -3.67 8.94 -7.80
N GLN A 178 -4.76 9.61 -7.40
CA GLN A 178 -5.31 10.76 -8.11
C GLN A 178 -4.48 12.03 -7.89
N ASN A 179 -3.94 12.23 -6.68
CA ASN A 179 -3.22 13.46 -6.33
C ASN A 179 -1.70 13.31 -6.22
N GLY A 180 -1.19 12.08 -6.02
CA GLY A 180 0.21 11.81 -5.71
C GLY A 180 1.18 12.28 -6.79
N LYS A 181 0.85 12.10 -8.07
CA LYS A 181 1.68 12.59 -9.18
C LYS A 181 1.94 14.11 -9.08
N ARG A 182 0.93 14.90 -8.68
CA ARG A 182 1.06 16.36 -8.51
C ARG A 182 2.01 16.72 -7.37
N TYR A 183 2.02 15.95 -6.27
CA TYR A 183 2.99 16.14 -5.19
C TYR A 183 4.40 15.80 -5.64
N LEU A 184 4.59 14.62 -6.24
CA LEU A 184 5.89 14.10 -6.66
C LEU A 184 6.55 14.97 -7.73
N SER A 185 5.80 15.48 -8.72
CA SER A 185 6.31 16.31 -9.81
C SER A 185 6.88 17.68 -9.36
N ARG A 186 6.75 18.05 -8.09
CA ARG A 186 7.40 19.23 -7.52
C ARG A 186 8.85 18.97 -7.10
N TYR A 187 9.22 17.71 -6.91
CA TYR A 187 10.51 17.30 -6.37
C TYR A 187 11.29 16.40 -7.33
N PHE A 188 10.63 15.76 -8.28
CA PHE A 188 11.23 14.81 -9.21
C PHE A 188 10.98 15.23 -10.65
N ASN A 189 11.94 14.94 -11.52
CA ASN A 189 11.94 15.36 -12.93
C ASN A 189 10.95 14.56 -13.77
N SER A 190 10.80 13.26 -13.51
CA SER A 190 9.80 12.43 -14.14
C SER A 190 9.04 11.56 -13.13
N VAL A 191 7.75 11.34 -13.38
CA VAL A 191 6.87 10.56 -12.53
C VAL A 191 5.95 9.70 -13.39
N ASP A 192 6.21 8.41 -13.40
CA ASP A 192 5.34 7.40 -14.01
C ASP A 192 4.35 6.88 -12.98
N THR A 193 3.15 6.48 -13.44
CA THR A 193 2.12 5.87 -12.61
C THR A 193 1.80 4.50 -13.16
N LEU A 194 1.88 3.48 -12.33
CA LEU A 194 1.49 2.10 -12.64
C LEU A 194 0.27 1.72 -11.81
N LEU A 195 -0.75 1.16 -12.45
CA LEU A 195 -1.95 0.65 -11.79
C LEU A 195 -1.84 -0.87 -11.62
N TYR A 196 -2.33 -1.36 -10.48
CA TYR A 196 -2.13 -2.75 -10.11
C TYR A 196 -3.22 -3.68 -10.63
N ASP A 197 -4.50 -3.55 -10.18
CA ASP A 197 -5.43 -4.67 -10.29
C ASP A 197 -6.91 -4.29 -10.08
N GLU A 198 -7.77 -5.26 -10.36
CA GLU A 198 -9.22 -5.28 -10.10
C GLU A 198 -9.64 -6.64 -9.50
N LEU A 199 -10.78 -6.69 -8.82
CA LEU A 199 -11.42 -7.94 -8.42
C LEU A 199 -12.47 -8.34 -9.46
N GLN A 200 -12.46 -9.60 -9.87
CA GLN A 200 -13.45 -10.21 -10.76
C GLN A 200 -14.29 -11.21 -9.96
N VAL A 201 -15.30 -10.70 -9.26
CA VAL A 201 -16.09 -11.52 -8.32
C VAL A 201 -17.22 -12.24 -9.05
N THR A 202 -17.28 -13.56 -8.87
CA THR A 202 -18.28 -14.42 -9.51
C THR A 202 -19.31 -15.01 -8.56
N ARG A 203 -19.19 -14.77 -7.23
CA ARG A 203 -20.13 -15.28 -6.23
C ARG A 203 -20.58 -14.17 -5.28
N ILE A 204 -21.88 -13.91 -5.28
CA ILE A 204 -22.51 -12.91 -4.40
C ILE A 204 -22.27 -13.23 -2.93
N ASP A 205 -22.34 -14.50 -2.54
CA ASP A 205 -22.16 -14.93 -1.13
C ASP A 205 -20.79 -14.50 -0.56
N ASP A 206 -19.75 -14.50 -1.38
CA ASP A 206 -18.42 -14.10 -0.93
C ASP A 206 -18.35 -12.57 -0.72
N LEU A 207 -19.06 -11.78 -1.55
CA LEU A 207 -19.19 -10.34 -1.33
C LEU A 207 -20.05 -9.98 -0.13
N VAL A 208 -21.13 -10.71 0.10
CA VAL A 208 -21.97 -10.54 1.30
C VAL A 208 -21.12 -10.70 2.55
N LYS A 209 -20.37 -11.80 2.65
CA LYS A 209 -19.45 -12.04 3.78
C LYS A 209 -18.39 -10.95 3.90
N TYR A 210 -17.84 -10.51 2.77
CA TYR A 210 -16.84 -9.44 2.73
C TYR A 210 -17.41 -8.13 3.28
N ILE A 211 -18.57 -7.70 2.81
CA ILE A 211 -19.27 -6.49 3.30
C ILE A 211 -19.55 -6.62 4.79
N GLN A 212 -20.14 -7.72 5.24
CA GLN A 212 -20.45 -7.96 6.65
C GLN A 212 -19.20 -8.03 7.55
N SER A 213 -18.03 -8.36 6.99
CA SER A 213 -16.75 -8.34 7.73
C SER A 213 -16.34 -6.95 8.20
N PHE A 214 -16.95 -5.88 7.67
CA PHE A 214 -16.75 -4.49 8.10
C PHE A 214 -17.70 -4.02 9.19
N LYS A 215 -18.50 -4.91 9.78
CA LYS A 215 -19.41 -4.59 10.89
C LYS A 215 -18.63 -3.96 12.06
N GLY A 216 -19.06 -2.79 12.50
CA GLY A 216 -18.38 -1.99 13.52
C GLY A 216 -17.21 -1.13 13.00
N ILE A 217 -16.89 -1.20 11.70
CA ILE A 217 -15.82 -0.42 11.05
C ILE A 217 -16.41 0.56 10.04
N SER A 218 -17.38 0.10 9.25
CA SER A 218 -18.09 0.87 8.23
C SER A 218 -19.57 0.60 8.27
N GLU A 219 -20.37 1.57 7.91
CA GLU A 219 -21.84 1.47 7.92
C GLU A 219 -22.35 0.36 7.00
N ILE A 220 -21.70 0.15 5.84
CA ILE A 220 -22.09 -0.95 4.93
C ILE A 220 -22.02 -2.33 5.58
N GLY A 221 -21.12 -2.53 6.54
CA GLY A 221 -21.01 -3.79 7.30
C GLY A 221 -22.19 -4.08 8.21
N SER A 222 -23.03 -3.08 8.50
CA SER A 222 -24.20 -3.17 9.36
C SER A 222 -25.51 -3.33 8.59
N LEU A 223 -25.46 -3.32 7.25
CA LEU A 223 -26.64 -3.53 6.41
C LEU A 223 -27.19 -4.94 6.54
N GLU A 224 -28.52 -5.06 6.45
CA GLU A 224 -29.20 -6.36 6.41
C GLU A 224 -28.80 -7.16 5.16
N GLU A 225 -28.57 -8.45 5.32
CA GLU A 225 -28.11 -9.34 4.25
C GLU A 225 -29.00 -9.29 3.02
N GLU A 226 -30.32 -9.20 3.20
CA GLU A 226 -31.28 -9.13 2.09
C GLU A 226 -31.10 -7.87 1.24
N ILE A 227 -30.80 -6.73 1.87
CA ILE A 227 -30.50 -5.47 1.18
C ILE A 227 -29.21 -5.60 0.36
N ILE A 228 -28.16 -6.16 0.99
CA ILE A 228 -26.88 -6.39 0.33
C ILE A 228 -27.08 -7.29 -0.92
N ARG A 229 -27.75 -8.42 -0.76
CA ARG A 229 -27.98 -9.39 -1.85
C ARG A 229 -28.73 -8.75 -3.01
N LYS A 230 -29.85 -8.11 -2.73
CA LYS A 230 -30.69 -7.48 -3.75
C LYS A 230 -29.93 -6.43 -4.57
N ARG A 231 -29.10 -5.61 -3.91
CA ARG A 231 -28.28 -4.61 -4.60
C ARG A 231 -27.21 -5.29 -5.45
N LEU A 232 -26.46 -6.25 -4.91
CA LEU A 232 -25.41 -6.95 -5.62
C LEU A 232 -25.96 -7.71 -6.83
N GLU A 233 -27.13 -8.37 -6.74
CA GLU A 233 -27.75 -9.06 -7.87
C GLU A 233 -28.02 -8.13 -9.07
N SER A 234 -28.35 -6.87 -8.82
CA SER A 234 -28.55 -5.88 -9.89
C SER A 234 -27.26 -5.37 -10.54
N GLU A 235 -26.12 -5.50 -9.86
CA GLU A 235 -24.81 -5.04 -10.33
C GLU A 235 -24.00 -6.13 -11.05
N PHE A 236 -24.38 -7.41 -10.86
CA PHE A 236 -23.72 -8.50 -11.56
C PHE A 236 -24.09 -8.51 -13.06
N ASN A 237 -23.08 -8.41 -13.92
CA ASN A 237 -23.25 -8.50 -15.35
C ASN A 237 -22.59 -9.77 -15.89
N ASN A 238 -23.33 -10.60 -16.63
CA ASN A 238 -22.85 -11.88 -17.14
C ASN A 238 -22.24 -12.79 -16.06
N GLY A 239 -22.81 -12.78 -14.84
CA GLY A 239 -22.37 -13.60 -13.72
C GLY A 239 -21.11 -13.11 -13.01
N MET A 240 -20.71 -11.87 -13.24
CA MET A 240 -19.51 -11.26 -12.64
C MET A 240 -19.76 -9.80 -12.24
N LEU A 241 -19.14 -9.40 -11.13
CA LEU A 241 -18.99 -8.00 -10.74
C LEU A 241 -17.50 -7.64 -10.75
N ILE A 242 -17.13 -6.61 -11.51
CA ILE A 242 -15.78 -6.06 -11.55
C ILE A 242 -15.69 -4.92 -10.54
N ILE A 243 -14.78 -5.06 -9.59
CA ILE A 243 -14.55 -4.07 -8.52
C ILE A 243 -13.14 -3.50 -8.66
N PRO A 244 -12.97 -2.18 -8.87
CA PRO A 244 -11.66 -1.57 -8.94
C PRO A 244 -10.96 -1.68 -7.57
N LYS A 245 -9.68 -2.05 -7.55
CA LYS A 245 -8.89 -2.04 -6.32
C LYS A 245 -8.27 -0.68 -6.06
N GLU A 246 -8.01 0.06 -7.12
CA GLU A 246 -7.29 1.34 -7.07
C GLU A 246 -6.02 1.27 -6.23
N TYR A 247 -5.24 0.22 -6.39
CA TYR A 247 -3.87 0.15 -5.92
C TYR A 247 -2.90 0.43 -7.07
N GLY A 248 -1.78 1.03 -6.76
CA GLY A 248 -0.75 1.32 -7.74
C GLY A 248 0.52 1.85 -7.11
N MET A 249 1.45 2.25 -7.96
CA MET A 249 2.69 2.87 -7.52
C MET A 249 3.12 3.98 -8.47
N PHE A 250 3.87 4.92 -7.92
CA PHE A 250 4.62 5.91 -8.67
C PHE A 250 6.09 5.51 -8.74
N ILE A 251 6.70 5.78 -9.90
CA ILE A 251 8.13 5.68 -10.12
C ILE A 251 8.62 7.10 -10.43
N ALA A 252 9.28 7.71 -9.47
CA ALA A 252 9.75 9.09 -9.57
C ALA A 252 11.27 9.13 -9.71
N ARG A 253 11.81 9.89 -10.67
CA ARG A 253 13.25 9.95 -10.97
C ARG A 253 13.80 11.32 -10.68
N LYS A 254 14.98 11.34 -10.02
CA LYS A 254 15.79 12.54 -9.83
C LYS A 254 16.85 12.58 -10.93
N GLU A 255 16.60 13.38 -11.95
CA GLU A 255 17.53 13.59 -13.04
C GLU A 255 18.48 14.76 -12.72
N ARG A 256 19.45 14.97 -13.59
CA ARG A 256 20.42 16.07 -13.47
C ARG A 256 19.81 17.43 -13.73
#